data_0754221d920e9268ab4504b7018a739c
#
_entry.id   0754221d920e9268ab4504b7018a739c
#
_cell.length_a   1.000
_cell.length_b   1.000
_cell.length_c   1.000
_cell.angle_alpha   90.00
_cell.angle_beta   90.00
_cell.angle_gamma   90.00
#
_symmetry.space_group_name_H-M   'P 1'
#
loop_
_entity.id
_entity.type
_entity.pdbx_description
1 polymer ?
#
loop_
_entity_poly.entity_id
_entity_poly.type
_entity_poly.pdbx_seq_one_letter_code
_entity_poly.pdbx_strand_id
1 'polypeptide(L)'
;MSAKTILQIKNLDISFRTNAGVVHAIRGINLDLQKGETVAIVGESGSGKSVTMKAAVGLLDSNATINSGEILYTYDDGHGQDKTVDLLKLSKKQLRTEYNGQRLAMVFQDPMTSLDPTMTIGKQIMEGMLLHKHMPKDEARTKALQLLELVGITDAEKRFRNYPHQLSGGMRQRVVIAIALSAEPDILICDEPTTALDVTIQSKILDLIKQIQQKMHLSVIYITHDLGVVAKVADYVNVMYAGKIVEVGNVEEIFYEPCHPYTWGLLSAMPDLETADDRLYSIPGSPPNLLHEPVGDAFAARNRFAMVIDKKAEPPLFTVSA
;
A
#
# COMPACT_ATOMS: atom_id res chain seq x y z
N MET A 1 -5.01 -17.67 -19.50
CA MET A 1 -5.86 -17.92 -18.31
C MET A 1 -6.17 -16.56 -17.73
N SER A 2 -7.44 -16.24 -17.45
CA SER A 2 -7.79 -14.97 -16.77
C SER A 2 -7.08 -14.94 -15.43
N ALA A 3 -6.37 -13.83 -15.13
CA ALA A 3 -5.70 -13.65 -13.85
C ALA A 3 -6.76 -13.71 -12.74
N LYS A 4 -6.46 -14.39 -11.62
CA LYS A 4 -7.39 -14.59 -10.53
C LYS A 4 -7.32 -13.41 -9.57
N THR A 5 -8.44 -12.75 -9.32
CA THR A 5 -8.52 -11.68 -8.32
C THR A 5 -8.35 -12.25 -6.91
N ILE A 6 -7.34 -11.78 -6.18
CA ILE A 6 -7.03 -12.20 -4.81
C ILE A 6 -7.62 -11.26 -3.77
N LEU A 7 -7.69 -9.95 -4.06
CA LEU A 7 -8.33 -8.94 -3.22
C LEU A 7 -9.21 -8.05 -4.08
N GLN A 8 -10.43 -7.80 -3.62
CA GLN A 8 -11.37 -6.90 -4.29
C GLN A 8 -12.03 -5.98 -3.28
N ILE A 9 -11.88 -4.68 -3.46
CA ILE A 9 -12.57 -3.64 -2.70
C ILE A 9 -13.74 -3.15 -3.53
N LYS A 10 -14.94 -3.11 -2.93
CA LYS A 10 -16.18 -2.67 -3.59
C LYS A 10 -16.86 -1.57 -2.81
N ASN A 11 -17.03 -0.42 -3.43
CA ASN A 11 -17.78 0.73 -2.91
C ASN A 11 -17.42 1.06 -1.44
N LEU A 12 -16.13 0.98 -1.10
CA LEU A 12 -15.66 1.21 0.26
C LEU A 12 -15.83 2.69 0.62
N ASP A 13 -16.51 2.94 1.74
CA ASP A 13 -16.83 4.26 2.24
C ASP A 13 -16.50 4.35 3.73
N ILE A 14 -15.66 5.35 4.12
CA ILE A 14 -15.15 5.48 5.49
C ILE A 14 -15.14 6.94 5.91
N SER A 15 -15.68 7.19 7.09
CA SER A 15 -15.67 8.50 7.76
C SER A 15 -14.92 8.45 9.09
N PHE A 16 -14.34 9.57 9.48
CA PHE A 16 -13.70 9.77 10.78
C PHE A 16 -14.43 10.84 11.59
N ARG A 17 -14.78 10.52 12.83
CA ARG A 17 -15.31 11.50 13.76
C ARG A 17 -14.16 12.27 14.41
N THR A 18 -14.13 13.59 14.24
CA THR A 18 -13.13 14.50 14.80
C THR A 18 -13.80 15.57 15.66
N ASN A 19 -13.02 16.35 16.41
CA ASN A 19 -13.55 17.48 17.18
C ASN A 19 -14.17 18.58 16.29
N ALA A 20 -13.71 18.69 15.02
CA ALA A 20 -14.20 19.66 14.05
C ALA A 20 -15.44 19.19 13.28
N GLY A 21 -15.79 17.89 13.38
CA GLY A 21 -16.90 17.28 12.64
C GLY A 21 -16.55 15.92 12.07
N VAL A 22 -17.34 15.46 11.10
CA VAL A 22 -17.14 14.18 10.41
C VAL A 22 -16.34 14.43 9.13
N VAL A 23 -15.19 13.78 9.00
CA VAL A 23 -14.36 13.81 7.79
C VAL A 23 -14.68 12.58 6.95
N HIS A 24 -15.15 12.77 5.71
CA HIS A 24 -15.48 11.71 4.77
C HIS A 24 -14.23 11.30 3.98
N ALA A 25 -13.40 10.45 4.59
CA ALA A 25 -12.05 10.17 4.11
C ALA A 25 -11.98 9.24 2.89
N ILE A 26 -12.89 8.29 2.77
CA ILE A 26 -13.01 7.34 1.64
C ILE A 26 -14.44 7.41 1.14
N ARG A 27 -14.61 7.57 -0.17
CA ARG A 27 -15.85 7.97 -0.80
C ARG A 27 -16.23 7.03 -1.95
N GLY A 28 -16.55 5.76 -1.62
CA GLY A 28 -17.03 4.77 -2.58
C GLY A 28 -15.96 4.25 -3.55
N ILE A 29 -14.78 3.87 -3.04
CA ILE A 29 -13.69 3.36 -3.90
C ILE A 29 -13.87 1.90 -4.29
N ASN A 30 -13.37 1.56 -5.48
CA ASN A 30 -13.25 0.21 -6.01
C ASN A 30 -11.79 -0.06 -6.38
N LEU A 31 -11.26 -1.24 -6.03
CA LEU A 31 -9.89 -1.66 -6.35
C LEU A 31 -9.84 -3.17 -6.44
N ASP A 32 -9.20 -3.67 -7.50
CA ASP A 32 -8.92 -5.09 -7.68
C ASP A 32 -7.41 -5.34 -7.67
N LEU A 33 -7.00 -6.45 -7.03
CA LEU A 33 -5.63 -6.95 -7.06
C LEU A 33 -5.66 -8.38 -7.60
N GLN A 34 -4.92 -8.63 -8.67
CA GLN A 34 -4.77 -9.96 -9.22
C GLN A 34 -3.66 -10.73 -8.49
N LYS A 35 -3.75 -12.06 -8.51
CA LYS A 35 -2.72 -12.91 -7.89
C LYS A 35 -1.37 -12.73 -8.60
N GLY A 36 -0.32 -12.42 -7.83
CA GLY A 36 1.04 -12.22 -8.32
C GLY A 36 1.29 -10.86 -8.97
N GLU A 37 0.31 -9.95 -8.95
CA GLU A 37 0.39 -8.59 -9.48
C GLU A 37 0.88 -7.60 -8.41
N THR A 38 1.49 -6.52 -8.88
CA THR A 38 1.78 -5.33 -8.05
C THR A 38 0.87 -4.18 -8.44
N VAL A 39 -0.03 -3.79 -7.55
CA VAL A 39 -0.90 -2.61 -7.71
C VAL A 39 -0.36 -1.44 -6.91
N ALA A 40 -0.18 -0.29 -7.54
CA ALA A 40 0.16 0.95 -6.85
C ALA A 40 -1.09 1.78 -6.56
N ILE A 41 -1.13 2.41 -5.38
CA ILE A 41 -2.09 3.45 -5.01
C ILE A 41 -1.30 4.74 -4.83
N VAL A 42 -1.55 5.72 -5.71
CA VAL A 42 -0.79 6.98 -5.74
C VAL A 42 -1.68 8.18 -5.51
N GLY A 43 -1.10 9.26 -5.02
CA GLY A 43 -1.80 10.54 -4.81
C GLY A 43 -1.17 11.36 -3.69
N GLU A 44 -1.61 12.59 -3.52
CA GLU A 44 -1.11 13.50 -2.48
C GLU A 44 -1.37 12.96 -1.06
N SER A 45 -0.63 13.48 -0.07
CA SER A 45 -0.87 13.17 1.34
C SER A 45 -2.31 13.52 1.74
N GLY A 46 -2.94 12.67 2.54
CA GLY A 46 -4.35 12.86 2.95
C GLY A 46 -5.40 12.42 1.91
N SER A 47 -5.01 11.88 0.74
CA SER A 47 -5.99 11.39 -0.25
C SER A 47 -6.74 10.13 0.16
N GLY A 48 -6.33 9.43 1.24
CA GLY A 48 -7.01 8.24 1.77
C GLY A 48 -6.28 6.91 1.55
N LYS A 49 -5.13 6.90 0.87
CA LYS A 49 -4.37 5.69 0.50
C LYS A 49 -4.15 4.70 1.65
N SER A 50 -3.49 5.14 2.70
CA SER A 50 -3.20 4.30 3.88
C SER A 50 -4.46 3.89 4.64
N VAL A 51 -5.48 4.74 4.67
CA VAL A 51 -6.78 4.45 5.32
C VAL A 51 -7.46 3.25 4.64
N THR A 52 -7.43 3.20 3.31
CA THR A 52 -7.99 2.09 2.53
C THR A 52 -7.37 0.76 2.94
N MET A 53 -6.04 0.69 3.02
CA MET A 53 -5.37 -0.56 3.39
C MET A 53 -5.45 -0.88 4.87
N LYS A 54 -5.47 0.13 5.76
CA LYS A 54 -5.74 -0.09 7.19
C LYS A 54 -7.13 -0.69 7.43
N ALA A 55 -8.12 -0.36 6.58
CA ALA A 55 -9.43 -1.01 6.63
C ALA A 55 -9.33 -2.51 6.34
N ALA A 56 -8.57 -2.91 5.31
CA ALA A 56 -8.40 -4.31 4.92
C ALA A 56 -7.76 -5.16 6.03
N VAL A 57 -6.84 -4.61 6.80
CA VAL A 57 -6.16 -5.30 7.91
C VAL A 57 -6.79 -5.01 9.29
N GLY A 58 -7.91 -4.30 9.35
CA GLY A 58 -8.64 -4.00 10.60
C GLY A 58 -7.88 -3.10 11.57
N LEU A 59 -7.01 -2.22 11.06
CA LEU A 59 -6.17 -1.27 11.82
C LEU A 59 -6.67 0.17 11.73
N LEU A 60 -7.96 0.36 11.46
CA LEU A 60 -8.56 1.68 11.53
C LEU A 60 -8.60 2.19 12.98
N ASP A 61 -8.42 3.50 13.14
CA ASP A 61 -8.53 4.17 14.43
C ASP A 61 -9.95 4.04 15.01
N SER A 62 -10.08 4.17 16.32
CA SER A 62 -11.36 3.97 17.03
C SER A 62 -12.44 4.99 16.67
N ASN A 63 -12.07 6.14 16.13
CA ASN A 63 -12.97 7.19 15.64
C ASN A 63 -13.40 7.01 14.17
N ALA A 64 -12.90 5.96 13.49
CA ALA A 64 -13.31 5.60 12.15
C ALA A 64 -14.66 4.85 12.16
N THR A 65 -15.45 5.10 11.13
CA THR A 65 -16.69 4.36 10.84
C THR A 65 -16.65 3.92 9.38
N ILE A 66 -16.83 2.63 9.14
CA ILE A 66 -17.07 2.09 7.80
C ILE A 66 -18.55 2.28 7.52
N ASN A 67 -18.89 3.16 6.57
CA ASN A 67 -20.28 3.49 6.24
C ASN A 67 -20.88 2.43 5.33
N SER A 68 -20.11 1.96 4.35
CA SER A 68 -20.53 0.92 3.38
C SER A 68 -19.32 0.26 2.70
N GLY A 69 -19.59 -0.76 1.90
CA GLY A 69 -18.61 -1.45 1.08
C GLY A 69 -18.24 -2.83 1.57
N GLU A 70 -17.42 -3.51 0.77
CA GLU A 70 -16.91 -4.84 1.04
C GLU A 70 -15.42 -4.90 0.69
N ILE A 71 -14.66 -5.71 1.44
CA ILE A 71 -13.26 -6.07 1.11
C ILE A 71 -13.20 -7.59 1.02
N LEU A 72 -13.27 -8.10 -0.18
CA LEU A 72 -13.31 -9.53 -0.46
C LEU A 72 -11.90 -10.06 -0.69
N TYR A 73 -11.48 -11.00 0.13
CA TYR A 73 -10.22 -11.72 0.00
C TYR A 73 -10.49 -13.17 -0.42
N THR A 74 -9.85 -13.61 -1.51
CA THR A 74 -10.02 -14.95 -2.08
C THR A 74 -8.73 -15.73 -2.01
N TYR A 75 -8.77 -16.93 -1.42
CA TYR A 75 -7.62 -17.81 -1.26
C TYR A 75 -7.98 -19.27 -1.52
N ASP A 76 -6.98 -20.10 -1.80
CA ASP A 76 -7.12 -21.55 -1.88
C ASP A 76 -7.24 -22.11 -0.46
N ASP A 77 -8.25 -22.94 -0.21
CA ASP A 77 -8.49 -23.55 1.09
C ASP A 77 -7.57 -24.76 1.40
N GLY A 78 -6.63 -25.06 0.49
CA GLY A 78 -5.72 -26.21 0.58
C GLY A 78 -6.34 -27.51 0.03
N HIS A 79 -7.59 -27.48 -0.43
CA HIS A 79 -8.31 -28.60 -1.07
C HIS A 79 -8.57 -28.33 -2.55
N GLY A 80 -7.96 -27.28 -3.11
CA GLY A 80 -8.12 -26.86 -4.51
C GLY A 80 -9.43 -26.11 -4.77
N GLN A 81 -10.10 -25.64 -3.72
CA GLN A 81 -11.29 -24.79 -3.83
C GLN A 81 -10.99 -23.37 -3.37
N ASP A 82 -11.54 -22.40 -4.11
CA ASP A 82 -11.44 -21.01 -3.77
C ASP A 82 -12.44 -20.64 -2.68
N LYS A 83 -11.94 -20.04 -1.62
CA LYS A 83 -12.75 -19.48 -0.55
C LYS A 83 -12.64 -17.97 -0.55
N THR A 84 -13.77 -17.29 -0.59
CA THR A 84 -13.85 -15.82 -0.50
C THR A 84 -14.42 -15.41 0.85
N VAL A 85 -13.80 -14.44 1.48
CA VAL A 85 -14.24 -13.88 2.76
C VAL A 85 -14.27 -12.37 2.68
N ASP A 86 -15.28 -11.75 3.29
CA ASP A 86 -15.34 -10.30 3.47
C ASP A 86 -14.61 -9.92 4.76
N LEU A 87 -13.45 -9.28 4.61
CA LEU A 87 -12.60 -8.89 5.73
C LEU A 87 -13.28 -7.90 6.69
N LEU A 88 -14.22 -7.08 6.19
CA LEU A 88 -14.95 -6.11 7.01
C LEU A 88 -15.95 -6.77 7.95
N LYS A 89 -16.41 -7.98 7.65
CA LYS A 89 -17.36 -8.75 8.47
C LYS A 89 -16.67 -9.59 9.55
N LEU A 90 -15.34 -9.68 9.53
CA LEU A 90 -14.58 -10.43 10.51
C LEU A 90 -14.41 -9.63 11.81
N SER A 91 -14.40 -10.33 12.93
CA SER A 91 -14.03 -9.73 14.21
C SER A 91 -12.54 -9.36 14.22
N LYS A 92 -12.16 -8.33 15.00
CA LYS A 92 -10.75 -7.95 15.17
C LYS A 92 -9.88 -9.14 15.64
N LYS A 93 -10.45 -10.06 16.41
CA LYS A 93 -9.75 -11.28 16.85
C LYS A 93 -9.46 -12.20 15.67
N GLN A 94 -10.46 -12.49 14.83
CA GLN A 94 -10.28 -13.34 13.64
C GLN A 94 -9.26 -12.74 12.68
N LEU A 95 -9.40 -11.43 12.34
CA LEU A 95 -8.41 -10.75 11.50
C LEU A 95 -6.98 -10.93 12.02
N ARG A 96 -6.77 -10.71 13.34
CA ARG A 96 -5.44 -10.80 13.94
C ARG A 96 -4.90 -12.22 14.00
N THR A 97 -5.75 -13.23 14.25
CA THR A 97 -5.27 -14.61 14.47
C THR A 97 -5.22 -15.46 13.21
N GLU A 98 -6.02 -15.14 12.19
CA GLU A 98 -6.21 -16.02 11.03
C GLU A 98 -5.74 -15.38 9.71
N TYR A 99 -5.72 -14.03 9.63
CA TYR A 99 -5.42 -13.32 8.40
C TYR A 99 -4.16 -12.45 8.47
N ASN A 100 -4.06 -11.55 9.47
CA ASN A 100 -2.93 -10.65 9.58
C ASN A 100 -1.64 -11.41 9.90
N GLY A 101 -0.59 -11.11 9.14
CA GLY A 101 0.70 -11.81 9.21
C GLY A 101 0.73 -13.12 8.43
N GLN A 102 -0.37 -13.90 8.42
CA GLN A 102 -0.41 -15.18 7.70
C GLN A 102 -0.80 -15.05 6.23
N ARG A 103 -1.76 -14.18 5.94
CA ARG A 103 -2.35 -13.98 4.61
C ARG A 103 -2.08 -12.58 4.08
N LEU A 104 -2.28 -11.59 4.95
CA LEU A 104 -2.02 -10.19 4.65
C LEU A 104 -0.94 -9.67 5.59
N ALA A 105 0.16 -9.19 5.04
CA ALA A 105 1.22 -8.53 5.81
C ALA A 105 1.34 -7.07 5.39
N MET A 106 1.70 -6.20 6.33
CA MET A 106 1.84 -4.77 6.07
C MET A 106 3.19 -4.25 6.57
N VAL A 107 3.88 -3.55 5.70
CA VAL A 107 5.09 -2.77 5.99
C VAL A 107 4.67 -1.32 6.11
N PHE A 108 4.87 -0.72 7.28
CA PHE A 108 4.50 0.67 7.57
C PHE A 108 5.61 1.64 7.18
N GLN A 109 5.25 2.91 7.06
CA GLN A 109 6.10 4.01 6.61
C GLN A 109 7.38 4.19 7.44
N ASP A 110 7.30 4.03 8.78
CA ASP A 110 8.42 4.26 9.68
C ASP A 110 8.94 2.94 10.30
N PRO A 111 10.14 2.48 9.90
CA PRO A 111 10.75 1.29 10.47
C PRO A 111 11.17 1.49 11.94
N MET A 112 11.30 2.74 12.41
CA MET A 112 11.71 3.02 13.79
C MET A 112 10.60 2.70 14.79
N THR A 113 9.35 2.91 14.40
CA THR A 113 8.17 2.62 15.23
C THR A 113 7.69 1.19 15.07
N SER A 114 8.12 0.49 13.99
CA SER A 114 7.70 -0.87 13.66
C SER A 114 8.50 -1.95 14.40
N LEU A 115 9.70 -1.63 14.92
CA LEU A 115 10.56 -2.59 15.61
C LEU A 115 10.55 -2.35 17.13
N ASP A 116 10.38 -3.42 17.91
CA ASP A 116 10.52 -3.36 19.37
C ASP A 116 11.99 -3.16 19.75
N PRO A 117 12.38 -2.02 20.37
CA PRO A 117 13.77 -1.72 20.72
C PRO A 117 14.34 -2.65 21.79
N THR A 118 13.49 -3.36 22.54
CA THR A 118 13.87 -4.24 23.65
C THR A 118 14.05 -5.69 23.22
N MET A 119 13.65 -6.05 22.00
CA MET A 119 13.79 -7.38 21.44
C MET A 119 14.88 -7.46 20.39
N THR A 120 15.58 -8.60 20.32
CA THR A 120 16.55 -8.85 19.24
C THR A 120 15.84 -9.08 17.90
N ILE A 121 16.52 -8.75 16.81
CA ILE A 121 16.01 -8.89 15.44
C ILE A 121 15.50 -10.30 15.15
N GLY A 122 16.29 -11.32 15.51
CA GLY A 122 15.90 -12.71 15.27
C GLY A 122 14.65 -13.11 16.01
N LYS A 123 14.44 -12.63 17.25
CA LYS A 123 13.21 -12.92 18.00
C LYS A 123 11.99 -12.31 17.31
N GLN A 124 12.10 -11.07 16.83
CA GLN A 124 11.01 -10.39 16.15
C GLN A 124 10.64 -11.08 14.82
N ILE A 125 11.63 -11.52 14.04
CA ILE A 125 11.38 -12.27 12.78
C ILE A 125 10.71 -13.62 13.08
N MET A 126 11.15 -14.33 14.13
CA MET A 126 10.60 -15.62 14.49
C MET A 126 9.18 -15.54 15.06
N GLU A 127 8.75 -14.41 15.61
CA GLU A 127 7.47 -14.25 16.30
C GLU A 127 6.29 -14.68 15.43
N GLY A 128 6.21 -14.21 14.18
CA GLY A 128 5.16 -14.59 13.24
C GLY A 128 5.13 -16.09 12.94
N MET A 129 6.29 -16.74 12.79
CA MET A 129 6.40 -18.19 12.56
C MET A 129 5.94 -19.00 13.77
N LEU A 130 6.33 -18.57 14.96
CA LEU A 130 5.99 -19.26 16.20
C LEU A 130 4.49 -19.13 16.52
N LEU A 131 3.92 -17.93 16.36
CA LEU A 131 2.53 -17.65 16.71
C LEU A 131 1.54 -18.18 15.67
N HIS A 132 1.82 -17.97 14.39
CA HIS A 132 0.87 -18.27 13.32
C HIS A 132 1.08 -19.63 12.67
N LYS A 133 2.32 -20.07 12.49
CA LYS A 133 2.63 -21.36 11.86
C LYS A 133 2.89 -22.45 12.89
N HIS A 134 2.93 -22.13 14.19
CA HIS A 134 3.28 -23.06 15.28
C HIS A 134 4.58 -23.83 15.01
N MET A 135 5.53 -23.15 14.32
CA MET A 135 6.77 -23.74 13.86
C MET A 135 7.69 -24.08 15.05
N PRO A 136 8.42 -25.21 15.03
CA PRO A 136 9.46 -25.49 16.01
C PRO A 136 10.53 -24.39 16.04
N LYS A 137 11.04 -24.06 17.23
CA LYS A 137 11.95 -22.91 17.44
C LYS A 137 13.23 -22.99 16.62
N ASP A 138 13.81 -24.18 16.45
CA ASP A 138 15.03 -24.39 15.68
C ASP A 138 14.78 -24.19 14.17
N GLU A 139 13.63 -24.66 13.68
CA GLU A 139 13.20 -24.41 12.30
C GLU A 139 12.93 -22.94 12.05
N ALA A 140 12.21 -22.27 12.97
CA ALA A 140 11.95 -20.83 12.89
C ALA A 140 13.24 -20.02 12.89
N ARG A 141 14.26 -20.43 13.68
CA ARG A 141 15.58 -19.80 13.67
C ARG A 141 16.26 -19.94 12.31
N THR A 142 16.25 -21.14 11.74
CA THR A 142 16.85 -21.41 10.43
C THR A 142 16.18 -20.57 9.34
N LYS A 143 14.85 -20.53 9.30
CA LYS A 143 14.10 -19.69 8.36
C LYS A 143 14.34 -18.19 8.59
N ALA A 144 14.45 -17.73 9.83
CA ALA A 144 14.75 -16.33 10.12
C ALA A 144 16.13 -15.90 9.59
N LEU A 145 17.14 -16.76 9.67
CA LEU A 145 18.44 -16.53 9.07
C LEU A 145 18.36 -16.46 7.53
N GLN A 146 17.64 -17.38 6.91
CA GLN A 146 17.40 -17.38 5.46
C GLN A 146 16.67 -16.12 5.01
N LEU A 147 15.70 -15.62 5.80
CA LEU A 147 15.02 -14.36 5.51
C LEU A 147 15.94 -13.16 5.62
N LEU A 148 16.83 -13.11 6.62
CA LEU A 148 17.84 -12.05 6.72
C LEU A 148 18.77 -12.04 5.50
N GLU A 149 19.19 -13.20 5.02
CA GLU A 149 19.99 -13.33 3.79
C GLU A 149 19.16 -12.91 2.56
N LEU A 150 17.90 -13.35 2.46
CA LEU A 150 16.99 -13.00 1.36
C LEU A 150 16.82 -11.49 1.22
N VAL A 151 16.66 -10.78 2.34
CA VAL A 151 16.56 -9.31 2.33
C VAL A 151 17.92 -8.61 2.22
N GLY A 152 19.00 -9.35 1.98
CA GLY A 152 20.35 -8.83 1.73
C GLY A 152 21.05 -8.27 2.97
N ILE A 153 20.80 -8.85 4.15
CA ILE A 153 21.53 -8.54 5.37
C ILE A 153 22.72 -9.51 5.48
N THR A 154 23.93 -8.96 5.38
CA THR A 154 25.18 -9.69 5.55
C THR A 154 25.39 -10.06 7.03
N ASP A 155 26.16 -11.13 7.27
CA ASP A 155 26.44 -11.66 8.63
C ASP A 155 25.14 -11.98 9.41
N ALA A 156 24.19 -12.67 8.78
CA ALA A 156 22.85 -12.96 9.32
C ALA A 156 22.90 -13.48 10.77
N GLU A 157 23.79 -14.41 11.08
CA GLU A 157 23.99 -14.96 12.45
C GLU A 157 24.32 -13.88 13.49
N LYS A 158 25.19 -12.94 13.15
CA LYS A 158 25.54 -11.82 14.02
C LYS A 158 24.37 -10.86 14.16
N ARG A 159 23.74 -10.52 13.03
CA ARG A 159 22.61 -9.57 12.98
C ARG A 159 21.35 -10.11 13.65
N PHE A 160 21.15 -11.41 13.62
CA PHE A 160 20.05 -12.07 14.34
C PHE A 160 20.03 -11.75 15.85
N ARG A 161 21.21 -11.58 16.46
CA ARG A 161 21.37 -11.26 17.88
C ARG A 161 21.38 -9.77 18.19
N ASN A 162 21.44 -8.91 17.16
CA ASN A 162 21.44 -7.46 17.33
C ASN A 162 20.06 -6.96 17.73
N TYR A 163 20.06 -5.77 18.34
CA TYR A 163 18.87 -4.98 18.61
C TYR A 163 18.66 -3.93 17.49
N PRO A 164 17.45 -3.38 17.32
CA PRO A 164 17.16 -2.40 16.27
C PRO A 164 18.10 -1.20 16.24
N HIS A 165 18.49 -0.65 17.40
CA HIS A 165 19.38 0.52 17.49
C HIS A 165 20.82 0.25 16.98
N GLN A 166 21.20 -1.02 16.81
CA GLN A 166 22.53 -1.43 16.29
C GLN A 166 22.53 -1.55 14.75
N LEU A 167 21.41 -1.26 14.08
CA LEU A 167 21.26 -1.34 12.63
C LEU A 167 21.09 0.05 12.01
N SER A 168 21.57 0.23 10.78
CA SER A 168 21.28 1.42 9.97
C SER A 168 19.79 1.48 9.57
N GLY A 169 19.30 2.65 9.14
CA GLY A 169 17.92 2.83 8.68
C GLY A 169 17.53 1.83 7.59
N GLY A 170 18.35 1.70 6.55
CA GLY A 170 18.09 0.75 5.47
C GLY A 170 18.14 -0.73 5.91
N MET A 171 18.97 -1.06 6.92
CA MET A 171 18.96 -2.41 7.49
C MET A 171 17.70 -2.66 8.31
N ARG A 172 17.23 -1.68 9.08
CA ARG A 172 15.96 -1.79 9.82
C ARG A 172 14.79 -2.01 8.87
N GLN A 173 14.72 -1.26 7.76
CA GLN A 173 13.68 -1.45 6.75
C GLN A 173 13.70 -2.87 6.17
N ARG A 174 14.88 -3.41 5.85
CA ARG A 174 15.04 -4.80 5.40
C ARG A 174 14.56 -5.81 6.43
N VAL A 175 14.80 -5.56 7.71
CA VAL A 175 14.31 -6.38 8.82
C VAL A 175 12.78 -6.32 8.91
N VAL A 176 12.17 -5.15 8.80
CA VAL A 176 10.70 -5.00 8.80
C VAL A 176 10.09 -5.80 7.63
N ILE A 177 10.71 -5.76 6.44
CA ILE A 177 10.30 -6.59 5.30
C ILE A 177 10.45 -8.09 5.64
N ALA A 178 11.56 -8.51 6.25
CA ALA A 178 11.76 -9.90 6.66
C ALA A 178 10.71 -10.36 7.68
N ILE A 179 10.32 -9.51 8.63
CA ILE A 179 9.22 -9.78 9.58
C ILE A 179 7.90 -9.95 8.84
N ALA A 180 7.56 -9.04 7.92
CA ALA A 180 6.33 -9.13 7.13
C ALA A 180 6.25 -10.43 6.31
N LEU A 181 7.39 -10.93 5.81
CA LEU A 181 7.48 -12.16 5.03
C LEU A 181 7.55 -13.43 5.88
N SER A 182 7.76 -13.33 7.19
CA SER A 182 8.09 -14.47 8.06
C SER A 182 7.02 -15.56 8.09
N ALA A 183 5.77 -15.17 7.96
CA ALA A 183 4.65 -16.11 7.93
C ALA A 183 4.20 -16.49 6.50
N GLU A 184 4.96 -16.10 5.45
CA GLU A 184 4.68 -16.41 4.04
C GLU A 184 3.28 -15.93 3.62
N PRO A 185 3.03 -14.60 3.64
CA PRO A 185 1.72 -14.06 3.30
C PRO A 185 1.40 -14.20 1.81
N ASP A 186 0.12 -14.12 1.45
CA ASP A 186 -0.36 -14.07 0.07
C ASP A 186 -0.28 -12.64 -0.52
N ILE A 187 -0.48 -11.63 0.35
CA ILE A 187 -0.49 -10.21 -0.01
C ILE A 187 0.46 -9.44 0.90
N LEU A 188 1.36 -8.66 0.30
CA LEU A 188 2.22 -7.70 0.98
C LEU A 188 1.75 -6.28 0.70
N ILE A 189 1.36 -5.55 1.73
CA ILE A 189 1.00 -4.13 1.65
C ILE A 189 2.21 -3.31 2.08
N CYS A 190 2.70 -2.44 1.20
CA CYS A 190 3.83 -1.55 1.45
C CYS A 190 3.33 -0.11 1.54
N ASP A 191 3.18 0.43 2.74
CA ASP A 191 2.71 1.80 2.97
C ASP A 191 3.91 2.74 3.09
N GLU A 192 4.25 3.42 2.00
CA GLU A 192 5.41 4.33 1.86
C GLU A 192 6.72 3.75 2.42
N PRO A 193 7.12 2.54 2.06
CA PRO A 193 8.19 1.80 2.76
C PRO A 193 9.58 2.40 2.57
N THR A 194 9.74 3.45 1.78
CA THR A 194 11.04 4.04 1.44
C THR A 194 11.14 5.54 1.72
N THR A 195 10.09 6.19 2.21
CA THR A 195 10.02 7.66 2.40
C THR A 195 11.08 8.20 3.35
N ALA A 196 11.52 7.43 4.34
CA ALA A 196 12.54 7.83 5.32
C ALA A 196 13.97 7.45 4.91
N LEU A 197 14.21 7.03 3.66
CA LEU A 197 15.48 6.53 3.18
C LEU A 197 16.08 7.44 2.11
N ASP A 198 17.41 7.45 1.99
CA ASP A 198 18.08 8.11 0.87
C ASP A 198 17.78 7.40 -0.47
N VAL A 199 17.87 8.13 -1.58
CA VAL A 199 17.50 7.66 -2.93
C VAL A 199 18.21 6.36 -3.33
N THR A 200 19.48 6.21 -2.93
CA THR A 200 20.29 5.01 -3.25
C THR A 200 19.76 3.79 -2.51
N ILE A 201 19.44 3.93 -1.23
CA ILE A 201 18.86 2.85 -0.41
C ILE A 201 17.43 2.56 -0.87
N GLN A 202 16.64 3.59 -1.16
CA GLN A 202 15.29 3.45 -1.73
C GLN A 202 15.31 2.55 -2.97
N SER A 203 16.14 2.85 -3.97
CA SER A 203 16.24 2.02 -5.19
C SER A 203 16.53 0.55 -4.86
N LYS A 204 17.46 0.28 -3.95
CA LYS A 204 17.81 -1.10 -3.54
C LYS A 204 16.66 -1.82 -2.81
N ILE A 205 15.85 -1.11 -2.03
CA ILE A 205 14.67 -1.68 -1.37
C ILE A 205 13.57 -2.01 -2.40
N LEU A 206 13.37 -1.15 -3.40
CA LEU A 206 12.40 -1.41 -4.49
C LEU A 206 12.80 -2.66 -5.29
N ASP A 207 14.06 -2.76 -5.68
CA ASP A 207 14.58 -3.94 -6.39
C ASP A 207 14.43 -5.21 -5.54
N LEU A 208 14.68 -5.11 -4.24
CA LEU A 208 14.49 -6.20 -3.30
C LEU A 208 13.03 -6.67 -3.26
N ILE A 209 12.06 -5.74 -3.09
CA ILE A 209 10.63 -6.08 -3.03
C ILE A 209 10.20 -6.75 -4.35
N LYS A 210 10.64 -6.24 -5.51
CA LYS A 210 10.35 -6.83 -6.82
C LYS A 210 10.92 -8.25 -6.95
N GLN A 211 12.16 -8.48 -6.54
CA GLN A 211 12.77 -9.82 -6.54
C GLN A 211 12.02 -10.79 -5.62
N ILE A 212 11.62 -10.34 -4.44
CA ILE A 212 10.85 -11.14 -3.49
C ILE A 212 9.47 -11.48 -4.06
N GLN A 213 8.77 -10.50 -4.63
CA GLN A 213 7.47 -10.68 -5.28
C GLN A 213 7.54 -11.78 -6.34
N GLN A 214 8.53 -11.73 -7.23
CA GLN A 214 8.73 -12.73 -8.27
C GLN A 214 9.07 -14.10 -7.69
N LYS A 215 9.99 -14.17 -6.72
CA LYS A 215 10.48 -15.43 -6.13
C LYS A 215 9.42 -16.16 -5.31
N MET A 216 8.59 -15.41 -4.58
CA MET A 216 7.56 -15.94 -3.68
C MET A 216 6.16 -15.92 -4.30
N HIS A 217 6.00 -15.42 -5.53
CA HIS A 217 4.70 -15.21 -6.21
C HIS A 217 3.71 -14.41 -5.35
N LEU A 218 4.22 -13.39 -4.65
CA LEU A 218 3.40 -12.52 -3.82
C LEU A 218 2.57 -11.57 -4.69
N SER A 219 1.39 -11.23 -4.20
CA SER A 219 0.66 -10.05 -4.69
C SER A 219 1.04 -8.85 -3.83
N VAL A 220 1.29 -7.70 -4.43
CA VAL A 220 1.80 -6.53 -3.70
C VAL A 220 0.87 -5.34 -3.90
N ILE A 221 0.55 -4.63 -2.82
CA ILE A 221 -0.07 -3.30 -2.88
C ILE A 221 0.97 -2.28 -2.43
N TYR A 222 1.30 -1.35 -3.31
CA TYR A 222 2.29 -0.32 -3.05
C TYR A 222 1.64 1.04 -2.89
N ILE A 223 1.70 1.64 -1.71
CA ILE A 223 1.20 2.98 -1.44
C ILE A 223 2.35 3.95 -1.49
N THR A 224 2.26 4.98 -2.31
CA THR A 224 3.30 6.01 -2.42
C THR A 224 2.72 7.31 -2.98
N HIS A 225 3.43 8.42 -2.79
CA HIS A 225 3.21 9.67 -3.51
C HIS A 225 4.25 9.89 -4.62
N ASP A 226 5.23 8.99 -4.76
CA ASP A 226 6.35 9.08 -5.70
C ASP A 226 6.05 8.22 -6.95
N LEU A 227 5.75 8.88 -8.07
CA LEU A 227 5.50 8.21 -9.35
C LEU A 227 6.75 7.52 -9.92
N GLY A 228 7.96 8.00 -9.60
CA GLY A 228 9.20 7.32 -10.00
C GLY A 228 9.32 5.92 -9.38
N VAL A 229 8.81 5.76 -8.15
CA VAL A 229 8.68 4.45 -7.50
C VAL A 229 7.69 3.58 -8.25
N VAL A 230 6.52 4.14 -8.59
CA VAL A 230 5.44 3.42 -9.30
C VAL A 230 5.93 2.86 -10.63
N ALA A 231 6.59 3.68 -11.44
CA ALA A 231 7.15 3.28 -12.74
C ALA A 231 8.09 2.06 -12.64
N LYS A 232 8.75 1.91 -11.47
CA LYS A 232 9.72 0.84 -11.26
C LYS A 232 9.10 -0.48 -10.81
N VAL A 233 8.04 -0.44 -10.01
CA VAL A 233 7.53 -1.62 -9.29
C VAL A 233 6.13 -2.06 -9.66
N ALA A 234 5.27 -1.18 -10.15
CA ALA A 234 3.86 -1.48 -10.36
C ALA A 234 3.57 -2.10 -11.73
N ASP A 235 2.55 -2.94 -11.78
CA ASP A 235 1.92 -3.43 -13.00
C ASP A 235 0.68 -2.59 -13.31
N TYR A 236 -0.08 -2.21 -12.26
CA TYR A 236 -1.33 -1.44 -12.32
C TYR A 236 -1.31 -0.29 -11.34
N VAL A 237 -1.94 0.82 -11.69
CA VAL A 237 -1.93 2.05 -10.91
C VAL A 237 -3.34 2.55 -10.66
N ASN A 238 -3.65 2.86 -9.40
CA ASN A 238 -4.86 3.55 -8.97
C ASN A 238 -4.47 4.94 -8.48
N VAL A 239 -4.87 5.99 -9.20
CA VAL A 239 -4.62 7.38 -8.82
C VAL A 239 -5.73 7.84 -7.90
N MET A 240 -5.36 8.25 -6.68
CA MET A 240 -6.32 8.60 -5.63
C MET A 240 -6.26 10.07 -5.27
N TYR A 241 -7.40 10.74 -5.28
CA TYR A 241 -7.57 12.14 -4.90
C TYR A 241 -8.81 12.33 -4.02
N ALA A 242 -8.65 13.05 -2.90
CA ALA A 242 -9.77 13.43 -2.03
C ALA A 242 -10.75 12.28 -1.68
N GLY A 243 -10.21 11.10 -1.34
CA GLY A 243 -11.00 9.92 -0.94
C GLY A 243 -11.59 9.12 -2.10
N LYS A 244 -11.26 9.42 -3.35
CA LYS A 244 -11.73 8.70 -4.54
C LYS A 244 -10.58 8.22 -5.41
N ILE A 245 -10.81 7.14 -6.15
CA ILE A 245 -9.95 6.75 -7.27
C ILE A 245 -10.46 7.51 -8.48
N VAL A 246 -9.60 8.34 -9.06
CA VAL A 246 -9.92 9.25 -10.17
C VAL A 246 -9.44 8.73 -11.52
N GLU A 247 -8.43 7.88 -11.51
CA GLU A 247 -7.91 7.21 -12.71
C GLU A 247 -7.33 5.85 -12.35
N VAL A 248 -7.51 4.87 -13.25
CA VAL A 248 -6.99 3.50 -13.12
C VAL A 248 -6.47 3.07 -14.47
N GLY A 249 -5.30 2.44 -14.50
CA GLY A 249 -4.72 1.89 -15.72
C GLY A 249 -3.46 1.08 -15.42
N ASN A 250 -2.93 0.40 -16.44
CA ASN A 250 -1.59 -0.14 -16.34
C ASN A 250 -0.56 1.01 -16.30
N VAL A 251 0.68 0.68 -15.93
CA VAL A 251 1.74 1.70 -15.78
C VAL A 251 1.94 2.50 -17.07
N GLU A 252 1.95 1.84 -18.24
CA GLU A 252 2.19 2.51 -19.52
C GLU A 252 1.06 3.50 -19.85
N GLU A 253 -0.20 3.12 -19.63
CA GLU A 253 -1.37 4.01 -19.83
C GLU A 253 -1.28 5.25 -18.93
N ILE A 254 -1.02 5.07 -17.63
CA ILE A 254 -0.95 6.18 -16.68
C ILE A 254 0.22 7.14 -16.98
N PHE A 255 1.36 6.62 -17.44
CA PHE A 255 2.54 7.45 -17.69
C PHE A 255 2.55 8.10 -19.08
N TYR A 256 2.04 7.44 -20.11
CA TYR A 256 2.12 7.91 -21.49
C TYR A 256 0.79 8.43 -22.05
N GLU A 257 -0.34 7.95 -21.53
CA GLU A 257 -1.69 8.32 -21.99
C GLU A 257 -2.62 8.73 -20.84
N PRO A 258 -2.15 9.54 -19.85
CA PRO A 258 -2.98 9.92 -18.72
C PRO A 258 -4.20 10.73 -19.16
N CYS A 259 -5.35 10.42 -18.59
CA CYS A 259 -6.62 11.05 -18.98
C CYS A 259 -7.11 12.09 -17.96
N HIS A 260 -6.85 11.88 -16.67
CA HIS A 260 -7.33 12.78 -15.63
C HIS A 260 -6.37 13.97 -15.42
N PRO A 261 -6.86 15.22 -15.36
CA PRO A 261 -6.02 16.42 -15.16
C PRO A 261 -5.17 16.40 -13.88
N TYR A 262 -5.60 15.71 -12.84
CA TYR A 262 -4.80 15.52 -11.64
C TYR A 262 -3.57 14.65 -11.92
N THR A 263 -3.71 13.58 -12.70
CA THR A 263 -2.59 12.72 -13.11
C THR A 263 -1.58 13.49 -13.96
N TRP A 264 -2.07 14.35 -14.87
CA TRP A 264 -1.18 15.25 -15.62
C TRP A 264 -0.35 16.16 -14.69
N GLY A 265 -1.00 16.68 -13.65
CA GLY A 265 -0.33 17.51 -12.66
C GLY A 265 0.71 16.75 -11.87
N LEU A 266 0.41 15.50 -11.47
CA LEU A 266 1.36 14.63 -10.75
C LEU A 266 2.58 14.30 -11.62
N LEU A 267 2.36 13.93 -12.88
CA LEU A 267 3.44 13.60 -13.83
C LEU A 267 4.30 14.83 -14.14
N SER A 268 3.67 16.01 -14.34
CA SER A 268 4.38 17.25 -14.60
C SER A 268 5.21 17.77 -13.41
N ALA A 269 4.93 17.27 -12.21
CA ALA A 269 5.70 17.58 -11.01
C ALA A 269 6.93 16.67 -10.83
N MET A 270 7.10 15.64 -11.67
CA MET A 270 8.29 14.78 -11.64
C MET A 270 9.52 15.55 -12.18
N PRO A 271 10.68 15.37 -11.54
CA PRO A 271 11.93 15.90 -12.08
C PRO A 271 12.25 15.23 -13.43
N ASP A 272 12.29 16.01 -14.50
CA ASP A 272 12.77 15.56 -15.80
C ASP A 272 14.22 16.03 -15.98
N LEU A 273 15.13 15.11 -16.29
CA LEU A 273 16.54 15.41 -16.52
C LEU A 273 16.78 16.15 -17.84
N GLU A 274 15.79 16.21 -18.73
CA GLU A 274 15.90 16.83 -20.05
C GLU A 274 15.30 18.25 -20.09
N THR A 275 14.52 18.67 -19.12
CA THR A 275 13.96 20.02 -19.08
C THR A 275 14.98 21.03 -18.53
N ALA A 276 15.38 21.97 -19.36
CA ALA A 276 16.23 23.10 -19.01
C ALA A 276 15.53 24.16 -18.11
N ASP A 277 14.32 23.89 -17.65
CA ASP A 277 13.52 24.81 -16.82
C ASP A 277 13.76 24.48 -15.35
N ASP A 278 14.36 25.44 -14.61
CA ASP A 278 14.67 25.32 -13.17
C ASP A 278 13.42 25.26 -12.27
N ARG A 279 12.22 25.28 -12.83
CA ARG A 279 10.96 25.28 -12.09
C ARG A 279 10.13 24.04 -12.39
N LEU A 280 10.08 23.14 -11.42
CA LEU A 280 9.10 22.05 -11.44
C LEU A 280 7.66 22.61 -11.41
N TYR A 281 6.79 22.05 -12.25
CA TYR A 281 5.37 22.36 -12.19
C TYR A 281 4.81 21.86 -10.85
N SER A 282 4.05 22.70 -10.17
CA SER A 282 3.31 22.30 -8.97
C SER A 282 1.81 22.45 -9.22
N ILE A 283 1.04 21.46 -8.77
CA ILE A 283 -0.41 21.53 -8.81
C ILE A 283 -0.86 22.70 -7.93
N PRO A 284 -1.58 23.71 -8.47
CA PRO A 284 -1.95 24.89 -7.70
C PRO A 284 -2.93 24.58 -6.58
N GLY A 285 -2.89 25.39 -5.50
CA GLY A 285 -3.82 25.28 -4.37
C GLY A 285 -3.56 24.08 -3.48
N SER A 286 -4.54 23.73 -2.64
CA SER A 286 -4.51 22.61 -1.71
C SER A 286 -5.67 21.65 -1.95
N PRO A 287 -5.54 20.36 -1.61
CA PRO A 287 -6.66 19.43 -1.63
C PRO A 287 -7.85 19.94 -0.82
N PRO A 288 -9.09 19.58 -1.19
CA PRO A 288 -10.27 20.03 -0.47
C PRO A 288 -10.30 19.49 0.97
N ASN A 289 -10.88 20.29 1.86
CA ASN A 289 -11.14 19.82 3.22
C ASN A 289 -12.37 18.91 3.22
N LEU A 290 -12.16 17.63 3.52
CA LEU A 290 -13.20 16.60 3.52
C LEU A 290 -14.14 16.64 4.75
N LEU A 291 -14.07 17.68 5.58
CA LEU A 291 -15.13 18.03 6.55
C LEU A 291 -16.42 18.44 5.83
N HIS A 292 -16.28 19.00 4.63
CA HIS A 292 -17.40 19.34 3.75
C HIS A 292 -17.24 18.53 2.48
N GLU A 293 -18.24 17.76 2.15
CA GLU A 293 -18.21 16.94 0.93
C GLU A 293 -18.09 17.88 -0.29
N PRO A 294 -17.11 17.66 -1.19
CA PRO A 294 -16.98 18.46 -2.39
C PRO A 294 -18.24 18.35 -3.25
N VAL A 295 -18.76 19.48 -3.69
CA VAL A 295 -19.83 19.52 -4.70
C VAL A 295 -19.20 19.41 -6.08
N GLY A 296 -19.63 18.43 -6.87
CA GLY A 296 -19.03 18.15 -8.17
C GLY A 296 -17.67 17.45 -8.07
N ASP A 297 -16.81 17.66 -9.06
CA ASP A 297 -15.45 17.13 -9.07
C ASP A 297 -14.59 17.77 -7.97
N ALA A 298 -14.04 16.93 -7.10
CA ALA A 298 -13.18 17.39 -6.01
C ALA A 298 -11.93 18.13 -6.51
N PHE A 299 -11.47 17.83 -7.73
CA PHE A 299 -10.32 18.48 -8.35
C PHE A 299 -10.67 19.77 -9.10
N ALA A 300 -11.94 20.05 -9.38
CA ALA A 300 -12.38 21.18 -10.18
C ALA A 300 -11.79 22.55 -9.76
N ALA A 301 -11.59 22.78 -8.46
CA ALA A 301 -11.02 24.04 -7.95
C ALA A 301 -9.52 24.23 -8.29
N ARG A 302 -8.81 23.13 -8.57
CA ARG A 302 -7.38 23.08 -8.92
C ARG A 302 -7.15 22.78 -10.40
N ASN A 303 -8.21 22.41 -11.11
CA ASN A 303 -8.19 22.09 -12.53
C ASN A 303 -8.38 23.34 -13.38
N ARG A 304 -7.32 23.80 -14.05
CA ARG A 304 -7.41 24.97 -14.98
C ARG A 304 -8.27 24.71 -16.22
N PHE A 305 -8.61 23.46 -16.50
CA PHE A 305 -9.48 23.07 -17.60
C PHE A 305 -10.92 22.76 -17.12
N ALA A 306 -11.24 23.00 -15.84
CA ALA A 306 -12.54 22.72 -15.28
C ALA A 306 -13.65 23.45 -16.02
N MET A 307 -14.68 22.69 -16.37
CA MET A 307 -15.93 23.21 -16.97
C MET A 307 -16.93 23.58 -15.87
N VAL A 308 -18.00 24.28 -16.26
CA VAL A 308 -19.07 24.66 -15.31
C VAL A 308 -19.76 23.42 -14.72
N ILE A 309 -19.85 22.33 -15.48
CA ILE A 309 -20.44 21.06 -15.03
C ILE A 309 -19.65 20.43 -13.90
N ASP A 310 -18.31 20.48 -13.93
CA ASP A 310 -17.43 19.89 -12.94
C ASP A 310 -17.62 20.50 -11.54
N LYS A 311 -18.09 21.73 -11.47
CA LYS A 311 -18.43 22.42 -10.22
C LYS A 311 -19.82 22.04 -9.67
N LYS A 312 -20.61 21.26 -10.40
CA LYS A 312 -22.01 20.96 -10.07
C LYS A 312 -22.28 19.47 -9.95
N ALA A 313 -21.60 18.65 -10.76
CA ALA A 313 -21.80 17.23 -10.83
C ALA A 313 -20.46 16.51 -10.79
N GLU A 314 -20.43 15.37 -10.11
CA GLU A 314 -19.27 14.50 -10.08
C GLU A 314 -19.12 13.80 -11.44
N PRO A 315 -17.91 13.76 -12.03
CA PRO A 315 -17.68 13.06 -13.28
C PRO A 315 -17.86 11.55 -13.08
N PRO A 316 -18.58 10.87 -13.99
CA PRO A 316 -18.65 9.42 -13.96
C PRO A 316 -17.31 8.80 -14.41
N LEU A 317 -17.07 7.55 -14.01
CA LEU A 317 -15.95 6.78 -14.53
C LEU A 317 -16.26 6.36 -15.98
N PHE A 318 -15.30 6.58 -16.87
CA PHE A 318 -15.35 6.18 -18.26
C PHE A 318 -14.29 5.12 -18.54
N THR A 319 -14.63 4.11 -19.34
CA THR A 319 -13.62 3.20 -19.91
C THR A 319 -13.02 3.89 -21.14
N VAL A 320 -11.69 4.08 -21.12
CA VAL A 320 -10.96 4.78 -22.20
C VAL A 320 -10.22 3.77 -23.09
N SER A 321 -9.69 2.70 -22.50
CA SER A 321 -9.04 1.59 -23.21
C SER A 321 -9.80 0.28 -22.95
N ALA A 322 -9.68 -0.68 -23.87
CA ALA A 322 -10.35 -1.99 -23.80
C ALA A 322 -9.51 -3.02 -23.05
#